data_1b244d6e5b8d32df0ca3debf4e8fca3d
#
_entry.id   1b244d6e5b8d32df0ca3debf4e8fca3d
#
_cell.length_a   1.000
_cell.length_b   1.000
_cell.length_c   1.000
_cell.angle_alpha   90.00
_cell.angle_beta   90.00
_cell.angle_gamma   90.00
#
_symmetry.space_group_name_H-M   'P 1'
#
loop_
_entity.id
_entity.type
_entity.pdbx_description
1 polymer ?
#
loop_
_entity_poly.entity_id
_entity_poly.type
_entity_poly.pdbx_seq_one_letter_code
_entity_poly.pdbx_strand_id
1 'polypeptide(L)'
;MSKRKSISYSQFSQWDKCPWMWKLSYVDRLSTFTDNIHTLFGTSMHEVLQEYLRVMYTKSIKEADQLYLDEMLEDRLKTNFLEIVKENGGIEFCTKDQMVEFYADGVKIIDFFKKKRNQYFSKRGYELLGIETELDYGMDKNIKFRGFIDLIIKDTVRNRIKIIDIK
;
A
#
# COMPACT_ATOMS: atom_id res chain seq x y z
N MET A 1 16.67 -23.99 14.58
CA MET A 1 15.45 -24.10 13.74
C MET A 1 15.74 -23.43 12.40
N SER A 2 15.62 -24.13 11.29
CA SER A 2 15.77 -23.53 9.95
C SER A 2 14.71 -22.46 9.74
N LYS A 3 15.13 -21.25 9.31
CA LYS A 3 14.23 -20.14 9.05
C LYS A 3 13.35 -20.50 7.84
N ARG A 4 12.01 -20.53 8.00
CA ARG A 4 11.09 -20.81 6.90
C ARG A 4 11.31 -19.79 5.76
N LYS A 5 11.32 -20.27 4.53
CA LYS A 5 11.36 -19.39 3.36
C LYS A 5 10.00 -18.68 3.20
N SER A 6 10.01 -17.37 3.05
CA SER A 6 8.79 -16.60 2.81
C SER A 6 8.57 -16.42 1.31
N ILE A 7 7.32 -16.57 0.89
CA ILE A 7 6.84 -16.32 -0.48
C ILE A 7 5.82 -15.19 -0.39
N SER A 8 6.02 -14.11 -1.16
CA SER A 8 5.04 -13.04 -1.30
C SER A 8 4.04 -13.33 -2.42
N TYR A 9 2.91 -12.61 -2.41
CA TYR A 9 1.95 -12.68 -3.51
C TYR A 9 2.59 -12.33 -4.87
N SER A 10 3.47 -11.34 -4.90
CA SER A 10 4.19 -10.95 -6.12
C SER A 10 5.06 -12.09 -6.66
N GLN A 11 5.78 -12.79 -5.78
CA GLN A 11 6.56 -13.97 -6.16
C GLN A 11 5.68 -15.08 -6.71
N PHE A 12 4.56 -15.37 -6.03
CA PHE A 12 3.61 -16.39 -6.46
C PHE A 12 2.99 -16.02 -7.82
N SER A 13 2.51 -14.80 -7.97
CA SER A 13 1.91 -14.32 -9.22
C SER A 13 2.90 -14.36 -10.41
N GLN A 14 4.17 -14.04 -10.16
CA GLN A 14 5.19 -14.13 -11.21
C GLN A 14 5.51 -15.58 -11.57
N TRP A 15 5.57 -16.48 -10.59
CA TRP A 15 5.77 -17.90 -10.83
C TRP A 15 4.61 -18.51 -11.61
N ASP A 16 3.36 -18.17 -11.26
CA ASP A 16 2.15 -18.63 -11.94
C ASP A 16 2.11 -18.21 -13.41
N LYS A 17 2.51 -16.96 -13.69
CA LYS A 17 2.61 -16.45 -15.06
C LYS A 17 3.76 -17.05 -15.85
N CYS A 18 4.94 -17.15 -15.25
CA CYS A 18 6.14 -17.65 -15.90
C CYS A 18 7.17 -18.11 -14.86
N PRO A 19 7.26 -19.43 -14.56
CA PRO A 19 8.23 -19.97 -13.61
C PRO A 19 9.68 -19.64 -13.94
N TRP A 20 10.00 -19.52 -15.24
CA TRP A 20 11.34 -19.14 -15.69
C TRP A 20 11.69 -17.70 -15.31
N MET A 21 10.79 -16.76 -15.55
CA MET A 21 10.97 -15.37 -15.15
C MET A 21 11.08 -15.23 -13.62
N TRP A 22 10.26 -15.98 -12.88
CA TRP A 22 10.38 -16.05 -11.42
C TRP A 22 11.77 -16.56 -10.99
N LYS A 23 12.27 -17.64 -11.62
CA LYS A 23 13.59 -18.17 -11.31
C LYS A 23 14.69 -17.14 -11.54
N LEU A 24 14.69 -16.47 -12.69
CA LEU A 24 15.67 -15.44 -13.03
C LEU A 24 15.63 -14.27 -12.03
N SER A 25 14.44 -13.85 -11.60
CA SER A 25 14.27 -12.70 -10.69
C SER A 25 14.59 -13.05 -9.23
N TYR A 26 14.07 -14.15 -8.70
CA TYR A 26 14.09 -14.45 -7.26
C TYR A 26 15.12 -15.49 -6.85
N VAL A 27 15.53 -16.40 -7.72
CA VAL A 27 16.53 -17.42 -7.45
C VAL A 27 17.90 -16.95 -7.93
N ASP A 28 18.00 -16.63 -9.21
CA ASP A 28 19.27 -16.23 -9.84
C ASP A 28 19.59 -14.74 -9.61
N ARG A 29 18.58 -13.93 -9.17
CA ARG A 29 18.69 -12.49 -8.85
C ARG A 29 19.28 -11.66 -9.98
N LEU A 30 18.93 -12.00 -11.22
CA LEU A 30 19.38 -11.30 -12.42
C LEU A 30 18.53 -10.06 -12.74
N SER A 31 17.32 -9.97 -12.17
CA SER A 31 16.48 -8.78 -12.28
C SER A 31 16.62 -7.97 -10.99
N THR A 32 17.04 -6.74 -11.12
CA THR A 32 17.01 -5.76 -10.01
C THR A 32 15.69 -5.01 -10.05
N PHE A 33 15.02 -4.93 -8.91
CA PHE A 33 13.90 -4.00 -8.77
C PHE A 33 14.48 -2.58 -8.90
N THR A 34 13.91 -1.79 -9.81
CA THR A 34 14.32 -0.40 -9.99
C THR A 34 13.19 0.49 -9.50
N ASP A 35 13.47 1.30 -8.51
CA ASP A 35 12.53 2.31 -8.05
C ASP A 35 12.17 3.28 -9.17
N ASN A 36 10.94 3.73 -9.18
CA ASN A 36 10.42 4.68 -10.15
C ASN A 36 9.32 5.54 -9.51
N ILE A 37 8.93 6.59 -10.22
CA ILE A 37 7.92 7.53 -9.72
C ILE A 37 6.58 6.86 -9.40
N HIS A 38 6.18 5.81 -10.14
CA HIS A 38 4.90 5.13 -9.90
C HIS A 38 4.91 4.35 -8.59
N THR A 39 6.02 3.68 -8.25
CA THR A 39 6.15 2.97 -6.97
C THR A 39 6.20 3.94 -5.80
N LEU A 40 6.95 5.03 -5.92
CA LEU A 40 6.99 6.11 -4.93
C LEU A 40 5.60 6.70 -4.68
N PHE A 41 4.91 7.05 -5.76
CA PHE A 41 3.57 7.63 -5.71
C PHE A 41 2.55 6.66 -5.08
N GLY A 42 2.55 5.39 -5.53
CA GLY A 42 1.67 4.36 -4.99
C GLY A 42 1.82 4.21 -3.49
N THR A 43 3.06 4.05 -2.99
CA THR A 43 3.33 3.95 -1.55
C THR A 43 2.85 5.18 -0.80
N SER A 44 3.18 6.38 -1.28
CA SER A 44 2.79 7.63 -0.62
C SER A 44 1.28 7.84 -0.59
N MET A 45 0.57 7.50 -1.67
CA MET A 45 -0.89 7.55 -1.73
C MET A 45 -1.54 6.54 -0.77
N HIS A 46 -1.04 5.30 -0.71
CA HIS A 46 -1.51 4.31 0.25
C HIS A 46 -1.41 4.82 1.68
N GLU A 47 -0.27 5.37 2.09
CA GLU A 47 -0.06 5.90 3.44
C GLU A 47 -1.06 7.01 3.79
N VAL A 48 -1.30 7.94 2.86
CA VAL A 48 -2.24 9.06 3.06
C VAL A 48 -3.69 8.56 3.18
N LEU A 49 -4.13 7.67 2.27
CA LEU A 49 -5.49 7.14 2.30
C LEU A 49 -5.73 6.22 3.49
N GLN A 50 -4.75 5.45 3.89
CA GLN A 50 -4.80 4.60 5.08
C GLN A 50 -4.91 5.43 6.36
N GLU A 51 -4.18 6.54 6.47
CA GLU A 51 -4.29 7.43 7.63
C GLU A 51 -5.66 8.11 7.69
N TYR A 52 -6.20 8.58 6.56
CA TYR A 52 -7.56 9.07 6.51
C TYR A 52 -8.58 8.03 7.00
N LEU A 53 -8.49 6.80 6.52
CA LEU A 53 -9.39 5.71 6.91
C LEU A 53 -9.22 5.35 8.39
N ARG A 54 -7.98 5.35 8.89
CA ARG A 54 -7.71 5.12 10.31
C ARG A 54 -8.41 6.15 11.18
N VAL A 55 -8.26 7.44 10.89
CA VAL A 55 -8.92 8.51 11.64
C VAL A 55 -10.44 8.42 11.50
N MET A 56 -10.95 8.16 10.29
CA MET A 56 -12.38 8.01 10.04
C MET A 56 -13.00 6.90 10.90
N TYR A 57 -12.40 5.72 10.96
CA TYR A 57 -12.95 4.59 11.70
C TYR A 57 -12.72 4.68 13.21
N THR A 58 -11.54 5.13 13.64
CA THR A 58 -11.20 5.19 15.07
C THR A 58 -11.78 6.41 15.78
N LYS A 59 -11.86 7.55 15.09
CA LYS A 59 -12.37 8.80 15.65
C LYS A 59 -13.71 9.17 15.00
N SER A 60 -13.68 10.02 13.97
CA SER A 60 -14.88 10.45 13.27
C SER A 60 -14.60 10.82 11.81
N ILE A 61 -15.67 10.80 10.98
CA ILE A 61 -15.61 11.31 9.60
C ILE A 61 -15.23 12.78 9.60
N LYS A 62 -15.78 13.57 10.55
CA LYS A 62 -15.50 14.99 10.65
C LYS A 62 -14.02 15.27 10.92
N GLU A 63 -13.39 14.50 11.79
CA GLU A 63 -11.96 14.64 12.07
C GLU A 63 -11.09 14.17 10.89
N ALA A 64 -11.49 13.08 10.21
CA ALA A 64 -10.81 12.65 9.00
C ALA A 64 -10.89 13.70 7.87
N ASP A 65 -12.05 14.35 7.71
CA ASP A 65 -12.23 15.40 6.72
C ASP A 65 -11.45 16.70 7.02
N GLN A 66 -10.99 16.87 8.28
CA GLN A 66 -10.12 17.99 8.69
C GLN A 66 -8.63 17.73 8.41
N LEU A 67 -8.26 16.51 8.00
CA LEU A 67 -6.88 16.24 7.63
C LEU A 67 -6.51 16.96 6.32
N TYR A 68 -5.36 17.61 6.32
CA TYR A 68 -4.76 18.25 5.14
C TYR A 68 -4.03 17.18 4.30
N LEU A 69 -4.82 16.37 3.56
CA LEU A 69 -4.30 15.19 2.87
C LEU A 69 -3.35 15.55 1.72
N ASP A 70 -3.51 16.70 1.11
CA ASP A 70 -2.63 17.27 0.10
C ASP A 70 -1.25 17.60 0.68
N GLU A 71 -1.19 18.27 1.83
CA GLU A 71 0.07 18.52 2.55
C GLU A 71 0.73 17.21 3.01
N MET A 72 -0.08 16.27 3.50
CA MET A 72 0.42 14.94 3.88
C MET A 72 1.00 14.20 2.68
N LEU A 73 0.37 14.27 1.50
CA LEU A 73 0.88 13.65 0.28
C LEU A 73 2.22 14.26 -0.14
N GLU A 74 2.33 15.59 -0.09
CA GLU A 74 3.58 16.28 -0.41
C GLU A 74 4.72 15.84 0.53
N ASP A 75 4.44 15.77 1.84
CA ASP A 75 5.41 15.33 2.84
C ASP A 75 5.82 13.87 2.63
N ARG A 76 4.86 12.96 2.36
CA ARG A 76 5.14 11.55 2.09
C ARG A 76 5.96 11.35 0.82
N LEU A 77 5.61 12.04 -0.26
CA LEU A 77 6.40 12.00 -1.51
C LEU A 77 7.85 12.42 -1.28
N LYS A 78 8.07 13.52 -0.53
CA LYS A 78 9.42 14.00 -0.22
C LYS A 78 10.19 13.03 0.67
N THR A 79 9.54 12.56 1.75
CA THR A 79 10.19 11.68 2.72
C THR A 79 10.57 10.35 2.08
N ASN A 80 9.61 9.69 1.41
CA ASN A 80 9.83 8.40 0.75
C ASN A 80 10.88 8.52 -0.38
N PHE A 81 10.85 9.62 -1.14
CA PHE A 81 11.89 9.89 -2.15
C PHE A 81 13.29 9.94 -1.54
N LEU A 82 13.45 10.71 -0.46
CA LEU A 82 14.76 10.86 0.20
C LEU A 82 15.25 9.55 0.81
N GLU A 83 14.36 8.74 1.36
CA GLU A 83 14.69 7.41 1.90
C GLU A 83 15.18 6.48 0.78
N ILE A 84 14.45 6.39 -0.33
CA ILE A 84 14.82 5.55 -1.48
C ILE A 84 16.15 6.02 -2.09
N VAL A 85 16.34 7.33 -2.29
CA VAL A 85 17.60 7.87 -2.82
C VAL A 85 18.77 7.52 -1.90
N LYS A 86 18.58 7.61 -0.58
CA LYS A 86 19.61 7.23 0.40
C LYS A 86 19.94 5.75 0.33
N GLU A 87 18.94 4.88 0.22
CA GLU A 87 19.11 3.42 0.08
C GLU A 87 19.82 3.05 -1.23
N ASN A 88 19.55 3.80 -2.30
CA ASN A 88 20.15 3.62 -3.62
C ASN A 88 21.51 4.34 -3.79
N GLY A 89 22.18 4.70 -2.70
CA GLY A 89 23.50 5.31 -2.74
C GLY A 89 23.53 6.72 -3.31
N GLY A 90 22.43 7.47 -3.22
CA GLY A 90 22.32 8.85 -3.70
C GLY A 90 21.84 8.99 -5.15
N ILE A 91 21.43 7.89 -5.78
CA ILE A 91 20.95 7.90 -7.17
C ILE A 91 19.46 8.28 -7.19
N GLU A 92 19.15 9.40 -7.85
CA GLU A 92 17.78 9.82 -8.10
C GLU A 92 17.15 8.97 -9.22
N PHE A 93 15.89 8.62 -9.07
CA PHE A 93 15.13 7.73 -9.98
C PHE A 93 13.93 8.43 -10.65
N CYS A 94 13.66 9.68 -10.30
CA CYS A 94 12.65 10.51 -10.94
C CYS A 94 13.05 11.99 -10.91
N THR A 95 12.44 12.78 -11.80
CA THR A 95 12.71 14.22 -11.90
C THR A 95 11.77 15.03 -11.01
N LYS A 96 12.13 16.28 -10.73
CA LYS A 96 11.27 17.22 -10.02
C LYS A 96 9.93 17.45 -10.74
N ASP A 97 9.96 17.54 -12.06
CA ASP A 97 8.75 17.76 -12.86
C ASP A 97 7.79 16.58 -12.75
N GLN A 98 8.31 15.34 -12.77
CA GLN A 98 7.50 14.14 -12.48
C GLN A 98 6.89 14.18 -11.08
N MET A 99 7.65 14.60 -10.06
CA MET A 99 7.14 14.74 -8.70
C MET A 99 5.97 15.73 -8.63
N VAL A 100 6.08 16.87 -9.32
CA VAL A 100 5.02 17.89 -9.37
C VAL A 100 3.78 17.37 -10.10
N GLU A 101 3.94 16.68 -11.22
CA GLU A 101 2.85 16.08 -11.99
C GLU A 101 2.10 15.04 -11.15
N PHE A 102 2.83 14.09 -10.54
CA PHE A 102 2.23 13.04 -9.71
C PHE A 102 1.57 13.60 -8.44
N TYR A 103 2.14 14.63 -7.83
CA TYR A 103 1.47 15.33 -6.73
C TYR A 103 0.13 15.93 -7.16
N ALA A 104 0.09 16.62 -8.30
CA ALA A 104 -1.14 17.22 -8.82
C ALA A 104 -2.20 16.15 -9.13
N ASP A 105 -1.81 15.00 -9.66
CA ASP A 105 -2.72 13.87 -9.87
C ASP A 105 -3.18 13.26 -8.56
N GLY A 106 -2.31 13.17 -7.57
CA GLY A 106 -2.67 12.71 -6.22
C GLY A 106 -3.71 13.57 -5.55
N VAL A 107 -3.63 14.89 -5.66
CA VAL A 107 -4.66 15.83 -5.15
C VAL A 107 -6.02 15.54 -5.81
N LYS A 108 -6.06 15.30 -7.12
CA LYS A 108 -7.30 14.94 -7.83
C LYS A 108 -7.88 13.60 -7.33
N ILE A 109 -7.00 12.62 -7.05
CA ILE A 109 -7.41 11.32 -6.49
C ILE A 109 -7.98 11.49 -5.08
N ILE A 110 -7.35 12.30 -4.23
CA ILE A 110 -7.83 12.62 -2.87
C ILE A 110 -9.23 13.27 -2.94
N ASP A 111 -9.42 14.23 -3.82
CA ASP A 111 -10.72 14.88 -4.04
C ASP A 111 -11.79 13.89 -4.50
N PHE A 112 -11.46 13.03 -5.46
CA PHE A 112 -12.36 11.98 -5.92
C PHE A 112 -12.69 11.01 -4.76
N PHE A 113 -11.69 10.59 -4.00
CA PHE A 113 -11.86 9.70 -2.85
C PHE A 113 -12.80 10.33 -1.81
N LYS A 114 -12.58 11.57 -1.41
CA LYS A 114 -13.47 12.28 -0.47
C LYS A 114 -14.91 12.36 -0.97
N LYS A 115 -15.13 12.66 -2.26
CA LYS A 115 -16.47 12.72 -2.88
C LYS A 115 -17.16 11.36 -2.93
N LYS A 116 -16.41 10.30 -3.21
CA LYS A 116 -16.94 8.92 -3.40
C LYS A 116 -16.85 8.05 -2.17
N ARG A 117 -16.24 8.53 -1.08
CA ARG A 117 -16.01 7.79 0.16
C ARG A 117 -17.22 6.96 0.58
N ASN A 118 -18.41 7.55 0.65
CA ASN A 118 -19.61 6.88 1.15
C ASN A 118 -20.07 5.70 0.29
N GLN A 119 -19.57 5.58 -0.95
CA GLN A 119 -19.88 4.45 -1.83
C GLN A 119 -19.05 3.22 -1.47
N TYR A 120 -17.84 3.42 -0.95
CA TYR A 120 -16.87 2.35 -0.68
C TYR A 120 -16.65 2.15 0.82
N PHE A 121 -16.64 3.23 1.59
CA PHE A 121 -16.27 3.26 3.00
C PHE A 121 -17.36 3.96 3.80
N SER A 122 -18.07 3.21 4.63
CA SER A 122 -19.05 3.75 5.57
C SER A 122 -18.58 3.47 7.00
N LYS A 123 -18.66 4.45 7.89
CA LYS A 123 -18.42 4.22 9.31
C LYS A 123 -19.63 3.56 9.98
N ARG A 124 -20.84 3.94 9.56
CA ARG A 124 -22.07 3.41 10.17
C ARG A 124 -22.25 1.93 9.84
N GLY A 125 -22.27 1.10 10.86
CA GLY A 125 -22.43 -0.36 10.71
C GLY A 125 -21.14 -1.08 10.32
N TYR A 126 -19.97 -0.40 10.39
CA TYR A 126 -18.68 -1.00 10.10
C TYR A 126 -17.67 -0.68 11.20
N GLU A 127 -16.83 -1.66 11.50
CA GLU A 127 -15.75 -1.60 12.48
C GLU A 127 -14.42 -1.87 11.76
N LEU A 128 -13.40 -1.08 12.06
CA LEU A 128 -12.05 -1.30 11.57
C LEU A 128 -11.40 -2.45 12.32
N LEU A 129 -10.98 -3.49 11.62
CA LEU A 129 -10.22 -4.60 12.19
C LEU A 129 -8.72 -4.49 11.94
N GLY A 130 -8.31 -3.89 10.81
CA GLY A 130 -6.90 -3.71 10.51
C GLY A 130 -6.67 -2.82 9.29
N ILE A 131 -5.51 -2.17 9.30
CA ILE A 131 -4.93 -1.41 8.19
C ILE A 131 -3.49 -1.86 8.05
N GLU A 132 -3.02 -2.11 6.81
CA GLU A 132 -1.69 -2.62 6.50
C GLU A 132 -1.34 -3.85 7.36
N THR A 133 -2.30 -4.78 7.42
CA THR A 133 -2.19 -5.94 8.31
C THR A 133 -1.30 -7.00 7.68
N GLU A 134 -0.20 -7.32 8.34
CA GLU A 134 0.70 -8.40 7.90
C GLU A 134 -0.03 -9.75 7.98
N LEU A 135 0.00 -10.46 6.85
CA LEU A 135 -0.34 -11.87 6.76
C LEU A 135 0.93 -12.71 6.81
N ASP A 136 1.03 -13.59 7.78
CA ASP A 136 2.09 -14.58 7.89
C ASP A 136 1.45 -15.96 8.10
N TYR A 137 1.27 -16.70 7.01
CA TYR A 137 0.64 -18.01 7.03
C TYR A 137 1.65 -19.11 6.69
N GLY A 138 1.86 -20.05 7.62
CA GLY A 138 2.69 -21.21 7.38
C GLY A 138 1.98 -22.22 6.48
N MET A 139 2.47 -22.40 5.25
CA MET A 139 1.95 -23.39 4.30
C MET A 139 2.43 -24.80 4.65
N ASP A 140 3.69 -24.93 5.09
CA ASP A 140 4.28 -26.16 5.58
C ASP A 140 5.39 -25.88 6.60
N LYS A 141 6.22 -26.91 6.92
CA LYS A 141 7.33 -26.79 7.87
C LYS A 141 8.42 -25.80 7.39
N ASN A 142 8.55 -25.59 6.09
CA ASN A 142 9.66 -24.87 5.47
C ASN A 142 9.23 -23.58 4.76
N ILE A 143 7.94 -23.44 4.42
CA ILE A 143 7.41 -22.36 3.59
C ILE A 143 6.32 -21.61 4.34
N LYS A 144 6.36 -20.29 4.24
CA LYS A 144 5.31 -19.41 4.72
C LYS A 144 4.91 -18.39 3.63
N PHE A 145 3.64 -18.09 3.55
CA PHE A 145 3.12 -17.04 2.69
C PHE A 145 3.08 -15.73 3.50
N ARG A 146 3.60 -14.66 2.91
CA ARG A 146 3.58 -13.32 3.50
C ARG A 146 2.95 -12.32 2.55
N GLY A 147 2.20 -11.40 3.12
CA GLY A 147 1.61 -10.29 2.40
C GLY A 147 1.09 -9.25 3.38
N PHE A 148 0.54 -8.19 2.82
CA PHE A 148 -0.14 -7.16 3.59
C PHE A 148 -1.55 -6.99 3.05
N ILE A 149 -2.49 -6.73 3.93
CA ILE A 149 -3.87 -6.40 3.58
C ILE A 149 -4.06 -4.92 3.89
N ASP A 150 -4.41 -4.13 2.88
CA ASP A 150 -4.54 -2.69 3.02
C ASP A 150 -5.61 -2.30 4.04
N LEU A 151 -6.78 -2.94 3.97
CA LEU A 151 -7.89 -2.63 4.87
C LEU A 151 -8.75 -3.86 5.18
N ILE A 152 -9.02 -4.10 6.46
CA ILE A 152 -9.96 -5.10 6.94
C ILE A 152 -11.04 -4.41 7.76
N ILE A 153 -12.29 -4.52 7.34
CA ILE A 153 -13.45 -3.98 8.06
C ILE A 153 -14.50 -5.05 8.30
N LYS A 154 -15.21 -4.94 9.43
CA LYS A 154 -16.32 -5.82 9.78
C LYS A 154 -17.64 -5.08 9.56
N ASP A 155 -18.52 -5.66 8.75
CA ASP A 155 -19.94 -5.30 8.71
C ASP A 155 -20.60 -5.87 9.96
N THR A 156 -20.91 -5.00 10.91
CA THR A 156 -21.47 -5.41 12.22
C THR A 156 -22.93 -5.82 12.13
N VAL A 157 -23.63 -5.38 11.08
CA VAL A 157 -25.06 -5.72 10.86
C VAL A 157 -25.18 -7.13 10.28
N ARG A 158 -24.35 -7.44 9.26
CA ARG A 158 -24.37 -8.74 8.58
C ARG A 158 -23.38 -9.74 9.16
N ASN A 159 -22.57 -9.32 10.12
CA ASN A 159 -21.48 -10.11 10.72
C ASN A 159 -20.52 -10.69 9.65
N ARG A 160 -20.07 -9.86 8.71
CA ARG A 160 -19.18 -10.24 7.61
C ARG A 160 -17.92 -9.44 7.64
N ILE A 161 -16.79 -10.05 7.29
CA ILE A 161 -15.51 -9.38 7.08
C ILE A 161 -15.42 -8.97 5.61
N LYS A 162 -14.98 -7.74 5.37
CA LYS A 162 -14.60 -7.23 4.06
C LYS A 162 -13.11 -6.97 4.06
N ILE A 163 -12.44 -7.51 3.06
CA ILE A 163 -11.04 -7.24 2.75
C ILE A 163 -11.03 -6.33 1.53
N ILE A 164 -10.32 -5.22 1.62
CA ILE A 164 -10.27 -4.20 0.57
C ILE A 164 -8.81 -3.95 0.24
N ASP A 165 -8.51 -3.99 -1.03
CA ASP A 165 -7.23 -3.66 -1.65
C ASP A 165 -7.39 -2.31 -2.37
N ILE A 166 -6.51 -1.35 -2.08
CA ILE A 166 -6.54 0.02 -2.62
C ILE A 166 -5.62 0.04 -3.84
N LYS A 167 -6.19 0.33 -5.02
CA LYS A 167 -5.45 0.38 -6.30
C LYS A 167 -5.71 1.67 -7.04
#